data_5935aba511cb3e1880510b19d9b8104d
#
_entry.id   5935aba511cb3e1880510b19d9b8104d
#
_cell.length_a   1.000
_cell.length_b   1.000
_cell.length_c   1.000
_cell.angle_alpha   90.00
_cell.angle_beta   90.00
_cell.angle_gamma   90.00
#
_symmetry.space_group_name_H-M   'P 1'
#
loop_
_entity.id
_entity.type
_entity.pdbx_description
1 polymer ?
#
loop_
_entity_poly.entity_id
_entity_poly.type
_entity_poly.pdbx_seq_one_letter_code
_entity_poly.pdbx_strand_id
1 'polypeptide(L)'
;MLNEVYLSEVATIIMGQSPPSSSYNLSGVGLPFFQGVRDFGYRHPSARIFCSSPTRIANPGDILFSVRAPIGRVNVAETTIATGRGIAIIRANNPANSRYIEYFLKSKENYWDLLEGSGSVFGNATKSDLSKLLIPWPDMDVAREAIGCILGSLDDKIELNRQMCKTLEDTAQAIFKSWFIDFDPVHAKAEGKQPKGMNPAIAALFPDSFEDTDQGSIPKGWSIRSIGEMVKVYGGGTPSTRELNYWIDGIHPFCTPKDMAALSEPILLSTERKISDYGLAKISSGQLPIGTVLLSSRAPIGYLAISRIPVSINQGIIAMVCDFRFPNIYALHWTKTNLGMIVSQANGSTFLEISKNNFRLIKAIVPTVEVLNSFMGLVEPLYLGIESLLLENELLNAMRDELLPKLISGNLRIRDAEKIVGRSV
;
A
#
# COMPACT_ATOMS: atom_id res chain seq x y z
N MET A 1 3.72 -1.15 40.71
CA MET A 1 3.10 -2.46 40.40
C MET A 1 2.17 -2.29 39.20
N LEU A 2 2.03 -3.30 38.35
CA LEU A 2 1.02 -3.30 37.32
C LEU A 2 -0.26 -3.85 37.93
N ASN A 3 -1.25 -2.99 38.15
CA ASN A 3 -2.61 -3.40 38.49
C ASN A 3 -3.34 -3.74 37.19
N GLU A 4 -4.36 -4.58 37.23
CA GLU A 4 -5.26 -4.79 36.11
C GLU A 4 -6.58 -4.09 36.40
N VAL A 5 -7.10 -3.37 35.42
CA VAL A 5 -8.40 -2.69 35.48
C VAL A 5 -9.26 -3.11 34.29
N TYR A 6 -10.57 -3.03 34.41
CA TYR A 6 -11.45 -3.24 33.25
C TYR A 6 -11.37 -2.04 32.28
N LEU A 7 -11.41 -2.33 30.98
CA LEU A 7 -11.44 -1.26 29.96
C LEU A 7 -12.55 -0.25 30.21
N SER A 8 -13.71 -0.69 30.71
CA SER A 8 -14.84 0.19 31.06
C SER A 8 -14.58 1.15 32.21
N GLU A 9 -13.56 0.93 33.03
CA GLU A 9 -13.20 1.84 34.13
C GLU A 9 -12.36 3.02 33.61
N VAL A 10 -11.62 2.83 32.53
CA VAL A 10 -10.65 3.79 31.98
C VAL A 10 -11.08 4.40 30.64
N ALA A 11 -12.11 3.83 30.00
CA ALA A 11 -12.65 4.31 28.72
C ALA A 11 -14.17 4.15 28.61
N THR A 12 -14.80 5.08 27.92
CA THR A 12 -16.21 5.00 27.53
C THR A 12 -16.34 4.24 26.22
N ILE A 13 -17.15 3.16 26.22
CA ILE A 13 -17.37 2.31 25.03
C ILE A 13 -18.74 2.62 24.44
N ILE A 14 -18.74 3.08 23.17
CA ILE A 14 -19.93 3.47 22.40
C ILE A 14 -20.03 2.55 21.18
N MET A 15 -21.02 1.68 21.15
CA MET A 15 -21.27 0.84 19.97
C MET A 15 -21.79 1.69 18.83
N GLY A 16 -21.21 1.52 17.64
CA GLY A 16 -21.65 2.21 16.44
C GLY A 16 -23.05 1.79 16.01
N GLN A 17 -23.73 2.67 15.32
CA GLN A 17 -25.09 2.45 14.83
C GLN A 17 -25.21 3.00 13.40
N SER A 18 -25.69 2.14 12.49
CA SER A 18 -25.89 2.57 11.10
C SER A 18 -27.11 3.49 10.99
N PRO A 19 -26.93 4.71 10.47
CA PRO A 19 -28.03 5.60 10.11
C PRO A 19 -28.88 5.02 8.98
N PRO A 20 -30.05 5.58 8.65
CA PRO A 20 -30.82 5.22 7.47
C PRO A 20 -29.98 5.34 6.19
N SER A 21 -30.10 4.37 5.28
CA SER A 21 -29.31 4.36 4.03
C SER A 21 -29.56 5.57 3.13
N SER A 22 -30.72 6.20 3.25
CA SER A 22 -31.07 7.44 2.53
C SER A 22 -30.19 8.65 2.92
N SER A 23 -29.48 8.57 4.06
CA SER A 23 -28.55 9.63 4.50
C SER A 23 -27.13 9.47 3.94
N TYR A 24 -26.85 8.39 3.19
CA TYR A 24 -25.51 8.12 2.64
C TYR A 24 -25.34 8.78 1.29
N ASN A 25 -24.15 9.33 1.04
CA ASN A 25 -23.79 9.95 -0.22
C ASN A 25 -22.29 9.80 -0.52
N LEU A 26 -21.93 10.04 -1.79
CA LEU A 26 -20.55 10.10 -2.27
C LEU A 26 -20.10 11.54 -2.58
N SER A 27 -20.98 12.52 -2.38
CA SER A 27 -20.78 13.94 -2.72
C SER A 27 -20.13 14.75 -1.60
N GLY A 28 -19.73 14.13 -0.48
CA GLY A 28 -19.06 14.81 0.62
C GLY A 28 -20.02 15.55 1.58
N VAL A 29 -21.34 15.34 1.48
CA VAL A 29 -22.32 16.02 2.33
C VAL A 29 -22.42 15.35 3.70
N GLY A 30 -22.13 16.07 4.76
CA GLY A 30 -22.16 15.58 6.15
C GLY A 30 -20.82 15.04 6.62
N LEU A 31 -20.84 14.11 7.60
CA LEU A 31 -19.63 13.53 8.17
C LEU A 31 -19.12 12.32 7.37
N PRO A 32 -17.80 12.11 7.28
CA PRO A 32 -17.25 10.84 6.82
C PRO A 32 -17.87 9.68 7.60
N PHE A 33 -18.29 8.62 6.90
CA PHE A 33 -19.01 7.50 7.50
C PHE A 33 -18.32 6.17 7.27
N PHE A 34 -18.06 5.45 8.38
CA PHE A 34 -17.34 4.20 8.39
C PHE A 34 -18.17 3.08 9.01
N GLN A 35 -18.28 1.93 8.33
CA GLN A 35 -19.09 0.80 8.81
C GLN A 35 -18.27 -0.38 9.31
N GLY A 36 -16.99 -0.45 8.98
CA GLY A 36 -16.09 -1.56 9.32
C GLY A 36 -14.68 -1.34 8.76
N VAL A 37 -13.87 -2.37 8.80
CA VAL A 37 -12.42 -2.33 8.48
C VAL A 37 -12.08 -2.03 7.03
N ARG A 38 -13.04 -2.13 6.11
CA ARG A 38 -12.79 -1.88 4.67
C ARG A 38 -12.17 -0.49 4.41
N ASP A 39 -12.47 0.46 5.28
CA ASP A 39 -12.06 1.84 5.16
C ASP A 39 -10.95 2.21 6.15
N PHE A 40 -10.47 1.24 6.96
CA PHE A 40 -9.34 1.45 7.85
C PHE A 40 -8.07 1.61 7.03
N GLY A 41 -7.33 2.69 7.30
CA GLY A 41 -5.97 2.90 6.80
C GLY A 41 -4.94 2.34 7.76
N TYR A 42 -3.68 2.76 7.62
CA TYR A 42 -2.63 2.34 8.54
C TYR A 42 -2.94 2.76 9.99
N ARG A 43 -3.27 4.02 10.20
CA ARG A 43 -3.66 4.57 11.51
C ARG A 43 -5.02 5.25 11.50
N HIS A 44 -5.37 5.93 10.42
CA HIS A 44 -6.59 6.71 10.27
C HIS A 44 -7.45 6.15 9.13
N PRO A 45 -8.78 6.15 9.24
CA PRO A 45 -9.64 5.67 8.18
C PRO A 45 -9.71 6.65 7.00
N SER A 46 -9.86 6.13 5.78
CA SER A 46 -10.02 6.91 4.56
C SER A 46 -11.48 7.00 4.14
N ALA A 47 -11.99 8.23 3.99
CA ALA A 47 -13.39 8.48 3.68
C ALA A 47 -13.75 8.14 2.23
N ARG A 48 -14.77 7.30 2.03
CA ARG A 48 -15.39 7.00 0.74
C ARG A 48 -16.87 7.33 0.71
N ILE A 49 -17.54 7.26 1.85
CA ILE A 49 -18.97 7.48 2.04
C ILE A 49 -19.14 8.57 3.09
N PHE A 50 -20.12 9.42 2.90
CA PHE A 50 -20.50 10.48 3.84
C PHE A 50 -21.93 10.28 4.32
N CYS A 51 -22.25 10.79 5.51
CA CYS A 51 -23.56 10.71 6.12
C CYS A 51 -24.06 12.08 6.55
N SER A 52 -25.20 12.49 6.00
CA SER A 52 -25.85 13.77 6.32
C SER A 52 -26.63 13.78 7.64
N SER A 53 -26.95 12.58 8.19
CA SER A 53 -27.69 12.43 9.45
C SER A 53 -27.04 11.35 10.33
N PRO A 54 -25.87 11.64 10.94
CA PRO A 54 -25.12 10.68 11.74
C PRO A 54 -25.84 10.33 13.04
N THR A 55 -25.78 9.05 13.45
CA THR A 55 -26.40 8.56 14.69
C THR A 55 -25.36 8.41 15.82
N ARG A 56 -24.15 7.99 15.47
CA ARG A 56 -23.02 7.81 16.39
C ARG A 56 -21.81 8.53 15.83
N ILE A 57 -21.18 9.35 16.67
CA ILE A 57 -20.10 10.24 16.26
C ILE A 57 -18.85 9.93 17.10
N ALA A 58 -17.73 9.69 16.41
CA ALA A 58 -16.41 9.68 17.02
C ALA A 58 -15.76 11.06 16.82
N ASN A 59 -15.07 11.52 17.86
CA ASN A 59 -14.30 12.75 17.87
C ASN A 59 -12.82 12.47 17.51
N PRO A 60 -12.07 13.49 17.10
CA PRO A 60 -10.63 13.33 16.94
C PRO A 60 -9.96 12.72 18.18
N GLY A 61 -9.11 11.70 17.98
CA GLY A 61 -8.44 10.97 19.04
C GLY A 61 -9.23 9.80 19.63
N ASP A 62 -10.50 9.61 19.27
CA ASP A 62 -11.24 8.41 19.65
C ASP A 62 -10.69 7.17 18.92
N ILE A 63 -10.58 6.07 19.65
CA ILE A 63 -10.14 4.79 19.10
C ILE A 63 -11.33 4.10 18.44
N LEU A 64 -11.12 3.62 17.23
CA LEU A 64 -12.10 2.90 16.42
C LEU A 64 -11.74 1.42 16.46
N PHE A 65 -12.62 0.60 17.00
CA PHE A 65 -12.41 -0.84 17.15
C PHE A 65 -13.41 -1.62 16.30
N SER A 66 -12.92 -2.52 15.45
CA SER A 66 -13.79 -3.38 14.65
C SER A 66 -14.45 -4.44 15.52
N VAL A 67 -15.78 -4.46 15.53
CA VAL A 67 -16.58 -5.44 16.31
C VAL A 67 -17.16 -6.55 15.43
N ARG A 68 -16.89 -6.53 14.13
CA ARG A 68 -17.25 -7.58 13.15
C ARG A 68 -16.01 -8.04 12.41
N ALA A 69 -16.11 -9.22 11.80
CA ALA A 69 -15.00 -9.86 11.09
C ALA A 69 -14.35 -8.95 10.03
N PRO A 70 -13.01 -8.82 10.07
CA PRO A 70 -12.11 -9.27 11.12
C PRO A 70 -12.26 -8.42 12.39
N ILE A 71 -12.46 -9.09 13.54
CA ILE A 71 -12.63 -8.41 14.84
C ILE A 71 -11.26 -7.95 15.36
N GLY A 72 -11.24 -6.88 16.16
CA GLY A 72 -10.04 -6.47 16.89
C GLY A 72 -9.12 -5.53 16.12
N ARG A 73 -9.46 -5.15 14.88
CA ARG A 73 -8.67 -4.15 14.15
C ARG A 73 -8.91 -2.77 14.74
N VAL A 74 -7.83 -2.01 14.89
CA VAL A 74 -7.81 -0.73 15.58
C VAL A 74 -7.40 0.39 14.62
N ASN A 75 -8.15 1.47 14.63
CA ASN A 75 -7.82 2.73 13.95
C ASN A 75 -8.11 3.91 14.89
N VAL A 76 -7.75 5.12 14.52
CA VAL A 76 -7.98 6.33 15.32
C VAL A 76 -8.68 7.37 14.46
N ALA A 77 -9.72 7.99 14.99
CA ALA A 77 -10.40 9.08 14.32
C ALA A 77 -9.50 10.32 14.26
N GLU A 78 -9.16 10.77 13.06
CA GLU A 78 -8.38 12.01 12.84
C GLU A 78 -9.27 13.25 12.89
N THR A 79 -10.49 13.11 12.38
CA THR A 79 -11.51 14.15 12.35
C THR A 79 -12.80 13.65 13.00
N THR A 80 -13.81 14.51 13.10
CA THR A 80 -15.15 14.09 13.52
C THR A 80 -15.78 13.21 12.43
N ILE A 81 -16.18 12.00 12.80
CA ILE A 81 -16.68 10.97 11.88
C ILE A 81 -17.94 10.29 12.42
N ALA A 82 -18.74 9.74 11.52
CA ALA A 82 -19.89 8.90 11.85
C ALA A 82 -19.50 7.40 11.80
N THR A 83 -20.02 6.59 12.73
CA THR A 83 -19.71 5.15 12.81
C THR A 83 -20.97 4.30 12.70
N GLY A 84 -20.86 3.23 11.88
CA GLY A 84 -21.87 2.20 11.70
C GLY A 84 -21.66 1.00 12.61
N ARG A 85 -22.54 0.00 12.50
CA ARG A 85 -22.66 -1.17 13.40
C ARG A 85 -21.43 -2.07 13.47
N GLY A 86 -20.47 -1.94 12.57
CA GLY A 86 -19.23 -2.76 12.55
C GLY A 86 -18.09 -2.15 13.37
N ILE A 87 -18.26 -0.97 13.96
CA ILE A 87 -17.23 -0.23 14.69
C ILE A 87 -17.74 0.15 16.08
N ALA A 88 -16.95 -0.07 17.11
CA ALA A 88 -17.13 0.55 18.43
C ALA A 88 -16.17 1.73 18.56
N ILE A 89 -16.62 2.79 19.19
CA ILE A 89 -15.83 3.96 19.58
C ILE A 89 -15.36 3.70 21.01
N ILE A 90 -14.07 3.76 21.25
CA ILE A 90 -13.48 3.67 22.57
C ILE A 90 -12.82 5.01 22.89
N ARG A 91 -13.42 5.74 23.81
CA ARG A 91 -12.99 7.08 24.23
C ARG A 91 -12.34 6.99 25.58
N ALA A 92 -11.05 7.29 25.67
CA ALA A 92 -10.34 7.35 26.94
C ALA A 92 -10.98 8.38 27.89
N ASN A 93 -11.19 8.02 29.16
CA ASN A 93 -11.72 8.95 30.16
C ASN A 93 -10.72 10.09 30.45
N ASN A 94 -9.41 9.79 30.39
CA ASN A 94 -8.35 10.78 30.31
C ASN A 94 -7.70 10.71 28.92
N PRO A 95 -7.82 11.77 28.10
CA PRO A 95 -7.27 11.80 26.73
C PRO A 95 -5.77 11.48 26.64
N ALA A 96 -4.97 11.80 27.67
CA ALA A 96 -3.55 11.50 27.73
C ALA A 96 -3.26 9.97 27.69
N ASN A 97 -4.21 9.15 28.14
CA ASN A 97 -4.09 7.70 28.12
C ASN A 97 -4.59 7.05 26.81
N SER A 98 -5.12 7.84 25.85
CA SER A 98 -5.73 7.30 24.62
C SER A 98 -4.74 6.42 23.83
N ARG A 99 -3.50 6.89 23.63
CA ARG A 99 -2.46 6.10 22.93
C ARG A 99 -2.10 4.79 23.65
N TYR A 100 -2.04 4.82 24.99
CA TYR A 100 -1.79 3.59 25.77
C TYR A 100 -2.89 2.55 25.55
N ILE A 101 -4.16 2.98 25.61
CA ILE A 101 -5.32 2.11 25.36
C ILE A 101 -5.33 1.62 23.90
N GLU A 102 -5.00 2.46 22.94
CA GLU A 102 -4.84 2.09 21.53
C GLU A 102 -3.86 0.93 21.37
N TYR A 103 -2.64 1.06 21.94
CA TYR A 103 -1.61 0.03 21.84
C TYR A 103 -1.93 -1.23 22.61
N PHE A 104 -2.59 -1.13 23.76
CA PHE A 104 -3.12 -2.31 24.44
C PHE A 104 -4.10 -3.08 23.52
N LEU A 105 -5.04 -2.40 22.88
CA LEU A 105 -6.01 -3.03 22.00
C LEU A 105 -5.33 -3.65 20.75
N LYS A 106 -4.34 -2.98 20.16
CA LYS A 106 -3.50 -3.53 19.09
C LYS A 106 -2.76 -4.79 19.54
N SER A 107 -2.25 -4.84 20.76
CA SER A 107 -1.57 -6.04 21.29
C SER A 107 -2.48 -7.26 21.43
N LYS A 108 -3.79 -7.08 21.35
CA LYS A 108 -4.81 -8.15 21.45
C LYS A 108 -5.35 -8.61 20.09
N GLU A 109 -4.83 -8.14 18.95
CA GLU A 109 -5.33 -8.55 17.62
C GLU A 109 -5.29 -10.07 17.45
N ASN A 110 -4.18 -10.73 17.77
CA ASN A 110 -4.06 -12.20 17.69
C ASN A 110 -5.08 -12.94 18.57
N TYR A 111 -5.44 -12.37 19.72
CA TYR A 111 -6.47 -12.95 20.59
C TYR A 111 -7.83 -13.00 19.90
N TRP A 112 -8.19 -11.93 19.18
CA TRP A 112 -9.44 -11.87 18.45
C TRP A 112 -9.44 -12.78 17.21
N ASP A 113 -8.32 -12.86 16.48
CA ASP A 113 -8.16 -13.77 15.34
C ASP A 113 -8.32 -15.25 15.75
N LEU A 114 -7.81 -15.64 16.92
CA LEU A 114 -7.98 -16.99 17.46
C LEU A 114 -9.44 -17.28 17.84
N LEU A 115 -10.18 -16.31 18.35
CA LEU A 115 -11.60 -16.46 18.66
C LEU A 115 -12.45 -16.63 17.39
N GLU A 116 -12.15 -15.92 16.31
CA GLU A 116 -12.79 -16.10 15.01
C GLU A 116 -12.51 -17.49 14.41
N GLY A 117 -11.27 -17.97 14.48
CA GLY A 117 -10.82 -19.24 13.89
C GLY A 117 -11.34 -20.47 14.60
N SER A 118 -11.74 -20.37 15.88
CA SER A 118 -12.20 -21.53 16.69
C SER A 118 -13.63 -21.98 16.41
N GLY A 119 -14.33 -21.40 15.41
CA GLY A 119 -15.70 -21.76 15.06
C GLY A 119 -16.74 -21.47 16.16
N SER A 120 -16.33 -20.73 17.20
CA SER A 120 -17.26 -20.27 18.23
C SER A 120 -18.26 -19.28 17.62
N VAL A 121 -19.49 -19.29 18.12
CA VAL A 121 -20.66 -18.52 17.67
C VAL A 121 -20.47 -16.98 17.75
N PHE A 122 -19.26 -16.49 17.97
CA PHE A 122 -18.94 -15.07 18.13
C PHE A 122 -18.69 -14.39 16.78
N GLY A 123 -19.74 -14.24 15.99
CA GLY A 123 -19.66 -13.40 14.78
C GLY A 123 -19.50 -11.90 15.04
N ASN A 124 -19.51 -11.44 16.31
CA ASN A 124 -19.38 -10.02 16.69
C ASN A 124 -18.85 -9.87 18.12
N ALA A 125 -17.94 -8.94 18.36
CA ALA A 125 -17.61 -8.51 19.72
C ALA A 125 -18.73 -7.61 20.28
N THR A 126 -19.18 -7.90 21.48
CA THR A 126 -20.23 -7.11 22.16
C THR A 126 -19.63 -6.01 23.05
N LYS A 127 -20.47 -5.05 23.45
CA LYS A 127 -20.07 -4.05 24.45
C LYS A 127 -19.59 -4.72 25.77
N SER A 128 -20.24 -5.82 26.17
CA SER A 128 -19.85 -6.56 27.37
C SER A 128 -18.46 -7.16 27.28
N ASP A 129 -18.11 -7.72 26.10
CA ASP A 129 -16.80 -8.33 25.87
C ASP A 129 -15.70 -7.27 25.95
N LEU A 130 -15.90 -6.12 25.32
CA LEU A 130 -14.97 -5.00 25.40
C LEU A 130 -14.87 -4.43 26.82
N SER A 131 -16.00 -4.30 27.53
CA SER A 131 -16.05 -3.72 28.87
C SER A 131 -15.27 -4.56 29.89
N LYS A 132 -15.22 -5.87 29.70
CA LYS A 132 -14.56 -6.85 30.57
C LYS A 132 -13.11 -7.15 30.19
N LEU A 133 -12.57 -6.50 29.16
CA LEU A 133 -11.15 -6.63 28.86
C LEU A 133 -10.33 -6.10 30.01
N LEU A 134 -9.47 -6.93 30.55
CA LEU A 134 -8.49 -6.55 31.58
C LEU A 134 -7.29 -5.92 30.89
N ILE A 135 -7.02 -4.69 31.24
CA ILE A 135 -5.88 -3.91 30.75
C ILE A 135 -4.85 -3.74 31.88
N PRO A 136 -3.58 -4.14 31.67
CA PRO A 136 -2.50 -3.80 32.59
C PRO A 136 -2.42 -2.28 32.75
N TRP A 137 -2.49 -1.79 33.99
CA TRP A 137 -2.63 -0.36 34.25
C TRP A 137 -1.53 0.11 35.18
N PRO A 138 -0.43 0.68 34.66
CA PRO A 138 0.59 1.33 35.50
C PRO A 138 -0.02 2.41 36.39
N ASP A 139 0.33 2.45 37.67
CA ASP A 139 -0.27 3.38 38.64
C ASP A 139 -0.03 4.86 38.29
N MET A 140 1.11 5.17 37.66
CA MET A 140 1.47 6.54 37.29
C MET A 140 0.99 6.87 35.86
N ASP A 141 0.24 7.97 35.73
CA ASP A 141 -0.17 8.50 34.43
C ASP A 141 1.02 8.72 33.46
N VAL A 142 2.11 9.29 33.98
CA VAL A 142 3.34 9.54 33.21
C VAL A 142 3.88 8.26 32.56
N ALA A 143 3.75 7.10 33.22
CA ALA A 143 4.21 5.84 32.61
C ALA A 143 3.35 5.41 31.41
N ARG A 144 2.02 5.57 31.51
CA ARG A 144 1.10 5.26 30.40
C ARG A 144 1.28 6.21 29.21
N GLU A 145 1.45 7.50 29.51
CA GLU A 145 1.75 8.52 28.50
C GLU A 145 3.08 8.23 27.80
N ALA A 146 4.14 7.90 28.55
CA ALA A 146 5.46 7.58 27.99
C ALA A 146 5.41 6.34 27.07
N ILE A 147 4.72 5.26 27.50
CA ILE A 147 4.54 4.07 26.65
C ILE A 147 3.78 4.45 25.36
N GLY A 148 2.68 5.19 25.49
CA GLY A 148 1.91 5.68 24.35
C GLY A 148 2.72 6.58 23.41
N CYS A 149 3.57 7.44 23.95
CA CYS A 149 4.46 8.31 23.17
C CYS A 149 5.56 7.52 22.44
N ILE A 150 6.21 6.57 23.10
CA ILE A 150 7.28 5.74 22.50
C ILE A 150 6.73 4.96 21.29
N LEU A 151 5.65 4.21 21.49
CA LEU A 151 5.03 3.43 20.42
C LEU A 151 4.41 4.35 19.35
N GLY A 152 3.83 5.46 19.79
CA GLY A 152 3.22 6.45 18.90
C GLY A 152 4.22 7.15 18.00
N SER A 153 5.43 7.47 18.48
CA SER A 153 6.45 8.09 17.65
C SER A 153 6.90 7.20 16.48
N LEU A 154 6.95 5.87 16.70
CA LEU A 154 7.23 4.90 15.63
C LEU A 154 6.10 4.90 14.58
N ASP A 155 4.85 4.80 15.01
CA ASP A 155 3.69 4.83 14.09
C ASP A 155 3.56 6.18 13.38
N ASP A 156 3.80 7.31 14.07
CA ASP A 156 3.78 8.65 13.49
C ASP A 156 4.85 8.79 12.39
N LYS A 157 6.06 8.23 12.62
CA LYS A 157 7.13 8.21 11.63
C LYS A 157 6.80 7.34 10.42
N ILE A 158 6.24 6.13 10.64
CA ILE A 158 5.79 5.25 9.58
C ILE A 158 4.71 5.94 8.71
N GLU A 159 3.75 6.60 9.34
CA GLU A 159 2.70 7.32 8.61
C GLU A 159 3.27 8.48 7.79
N LEU A 160 4.20 9.26 8.36
CA LEU A 160 4.91 10.31 7.62
C LEU A 160 5.66 9.75 6.40
N ASN A 161 6.39 8.66 6.58
CA ASN A 161 7.09 7.99 5.49
C ASN A 161 6.13 7.51 4.38
N ARG A 162 4.94 6.98 4.74
CA ARG A 162 3.90 6.58 3.77
C ARG A 162 3.38 7.78 2.97
N GLN A 163 3.15 8.91 3.63
CA GLN A 163 2.72 10.15 2.97
C GLN A 163 3.81 10.68 2.03
N MET A 164 5.08 10.60 2.45
CA MET A 164 6.22 10.96 1.59
C MET A 164 6.31 10.03 0.38
N CYS A 165 6.20 8.71 0.53
CA CYS A 165 6.18 7.75 -0.58
C CYS A 165 5.10 8.12 -1.59
N LYS A 166 3.87 8.36 -1.13
CA LYS A 166 2.77 8.76 -1.99
C LYS A 166 3.09 10.06 -2.75
N THR A 167 3.63 11.07 -2.08
CA THR A 167 4.00 12.34 -2.71
C THR A 167 5.07 12.16 -3.80
N LEU A 168 6.08 11.32 -3.54
CA LEU A 168 7.13 11.00 -4.51
C LEU A 168 6.57 10.26 -5.73
N GLU A 169 5.70 9.27 -5.51
CA GLU A 169 5.02 8.52 -6.59
C GLU A 169 4.10 9.43 -7.40
N ASP A 170 3.27 10.25 -6.75
CA ASP A 170 2.38 11.21 -7.41
C ASP A 170 3.19 12.22 -8.24
N THR A 171 4.36 12.64 -7.76
CA THR A 171 5.27 13.53 -8.48
C THR A 171 5.83 12.85 -9.74
N ALA A 172 6.31 11.62 -9.63
CA ALA A 172 6.80 10.85 -10.78
C ALA A 172 5.70 10.62 -11.82
N GLN A 173 4.50 10.30 -11.36
CA GLN A 173 3.33 10.11 -12.23
C GLN A 173 2.93 11.43 -12.95
N ALA A 174 2.99 12.57 -12.26
CA ALA A 174 2.68 13.86 -12.86
C ALA A 174 3.69 14.23 -13.96
N ILE A 175 4.99 14.01 -13.72
CA ILE A 175 6.04 14.21 -14.74
C ILE A 175 5.79 13.29 -15.95
N PHE A 176 5.53 11.99 -15.70
CA PHE A 176 5.22 11.04 -16.76
C PHE A 176 4.02 11.47 -17.59
N LYS A 177 2.93 11.86 -16.94
CA LYS A 177 1.71 12.30 -17.59
C LYS A 177 1.95 13.52 -18.48
N SER A 178 2.58 14.56 -17.94
CA SER A 178 2.90 15.80 -18.67
C SER A 178 3.77 15.53 -19.89
N TRP A 179 4.80 14.68 -19.78
CA TRP A 179 5.76 14.48 -20.86
C TRP A 179 5.27 13.51 -21.94
N PHE A 180 4.57 12.44 -21.56
CA PHE A 180 4.33 11.27 -22.42
C PHE A 180 2.85 10.98 -22.71
N ILE A 181 1.94 11.69 -22.07
CA ILE A 181 0.49 11.56 -22.29
C ILE A 181 -0.08 12.87 -22.80
N ASP A 182 0.11 13.96 -22.06
CA ASP A 182 -0.41 15.27 -22.43
C ASP A 182 0.53 16.00 -23.40
N PHE A 183 1.78 15.55 -23.57
CA PHE A 183 2.82 16.14 -24.42
C PHE A 183 3.02 17.64 -24.18
N ASP A 184 2.85 18.12 -22.94
CA ASP A 184 2.93 19.54 -22.58
C ASP A 184 4.19 20.25 -23.12
N PRO A 185 5.42 19.64 -23.02
CA PRO A 185 6.62 20.28 -23.54
C PRO A 185 6.57 20.50 -25.05
N VAL A 186 5.98 19.55 -25.80
CA VAL A 186 5.89 19.64 -27.27
C VAL A 186 4.86 20.70 -27.66
N HIS A 187 3.69 20.71 -26.99
CA HIS A 187 2.66 21.73 -27.23
C HIS A 187 3.19 23.15 -26.94
N ALA A 188 3.88 23.35 -25.82
CA ALA A 188 4.46 24.64 -25.49
C ALA A 188 5.44 25.12 -26.57
N LYS A 189 6.31 24.21 -27.06
CA LYS A 189 7.29 24.54 -28.11
C LYS A 189 6.62 24.82 -29.47
N ALA A 190 5.57 24.06 -29.82
CA ALA A 190 4.79 24.30 -31.04
C ALA A 190 4.12 25.69 -31.03
N GLU A 191 3.79 26.22 -29.85
CA GLU A 191 3.30 27.57 -29.66
C GLU A 191 4.42 28.63 -29.55
N GLY A 192 5.69 28.27 -29.72
CA GLY A 192 6.83 29.16 -29.57
C GLY A 192 7.12 29.57 -28.13
N LYS A 193 6.61 28.81 -27.13
CA LYS A 193 6.77 29.07 -25.70
C LYS A 193 7.80 28.14 -25.06
N GLN A 194 8.45 28.61 -23.99
CA GLN A 194 9.26 27.75 -23.13
C GLN A 194 8.35 26.88 -22.27
N PRO A 195 8.54 25.53 -22.21
CA PRO A 195 7.80 24.67 -21.30
C PRO A 195 7.95 25.13 -19.83
N LYS A 196 6.81 25.32 -19.16
CA LYS A 196 6.77 25.90 -17.82
C LYS A 196 7.44 24.99 -16.79
N GLY A 197 8.34 25.53 -16.00
CA GLY A 197 9.01 24.78 -14.92
C GLY A 197 10.07 23.78 -15.39
N MET A 198 10.34 23.69 -16.70
CA MET A 198 11.33 22.79 -17.28
C MET A 198 12.67 23.48 -17.51
N ASN A 199 13.77 22.78 -17.18
CA ASN A 199 15.11 23.24 -17.49
C ASN A 199 15.26 23.41 -19.02
N PRO A 200 15.80 24.55 -19.52
CA PRO A 200 15.96 24.80 -20.96
C PRO A 200 16.72 23.70 -21.72
N ALA A 201 17.73 23.09 -21.11
CA ALA A 201 18.49 22.00 -21.70
C ALA A 201 17.63 20.74 -21.90
N ILE A 202 16.73 20.45 -20.95
CA ILE A 202 15.76 19.34 -21.07
C ILE A 202 14.69 19.70 -22.13
N ALA A 203 14.17 20.92 -22.09
CA ALA A 203 13.18 21.38 -23.07
C ALA A 203 13.68 21.28 -24.52
N ALA A 204 14.98 21.50 -24.73
CA ALA A 204 15.61 21.40 -26.06
C ALA A 204 15.53 19.98 -26.65
N LEU A 205 15.43 18.93 -25.85
CA LEU A 205 15.36 17.54 -26.29
C LEU A 205 13.97 17.17 -26.89
N PHE A 206 12.94 17.95 -26.58
CA PHE A 206 11.60 17.69 -27.11
C PHE A 206 11.44 18.32 -28.50
N PRO A 207 10.69 17.68 -29.43
CA PRO A 207 10.34 18.32 -30.70
C PRO A 207 9.38 19.50 -30.48
N ASP A 208 9.24 20.33 -31.51
CA ASP A 208 8.35 21.50 -31.55
C ASP A 208 7.12 21.27 -32.44
N SER A 209 6.90 20.03 -32.87
CA SER A 209 5.84 19.68 -33.81
C SER A 209 5.40 18.22 -33.60
N PHE A 210 4.25 17.90 -34.20
CA PHE A 210 3.68 16.57 -34.24
C PHE A 210 3.69 16.00 -35.63
N GLU A 211 3.59 14.68 -35.78
CA GLU A 211 3.37 13.97 -37.04
C GLU A 211 2.20 13.01 -36.87
N ASP A 212 1.41 12.86 -37.94
CA ASP A 212 0.25 11.99 -37.95
C ASP A 212 0.65 10.54 -38.21
N THR A 213 0.05 9.63 -37.45
CA THR A 213 0.25 8.18 -37.55
C THR A 213 -1.10 7.46 -37.51
N ASP A 214 -1.09 6.16 -37.81
CA ASP A 214 -2.30 5.30 -37.68
C ASP A 214 -2.89 5.25 -36.26
N GLN A 215 -2.15 5.71 -35.25
CA GLN A 215 -2.58 5.76 -33.83
C GLN A 215 -2.87 7.18 -33.34
N GLY A 216 -2.95 8.14 -34.25
CA GLY A 216 -3.12 9.55 -33.92
C GLY A 216 -1.84 10.36 -34.10
N SER A 217 -1.91 11.61 -33.69
CA SER A 217 -0.78 12.55 -33.76
C SER A 217 0.20 12.32 -32.61
N ILE A 218 1.47 12.09 -32.94
CA ILE A 218 2.54 11.87 -31.96
C ILE A 218 3.64 12.93 -32.12
N PRO A 219 4.46 13.19 -31.09
CA PRO A 219 5.60 14.09 -31.21
C PRO A 219 6.53 13.65 -32.34
N LYS A 220 6.96 14.60 -33.18
CA LYS A 220 7.81 14.34 -34.36
C LYS A 220 9.12 13.65 -33.95
N GLY A 221 9.44 12.58 -34.69
CA GLY A 221 10.65 11.79 -34.43
C GLY A 221 10.51 10.77 -33.30
N TRP A 222 9.35 10.68 -32.63
CA TRP A 222 9.06 9.54 -31.75
C TRP A 222 8.57 8.37 -32.61
N SER A 223 8.61 7.16 -32.07
CA SER A 223 8.22 5.97 -32.83
C SER A 223 7.12 5.17 -32.11
N ILE A 224 6.32 4.43 -32.91
CA ILE A 224 5.37 3.47 -32.36
C ILE A 224 5.96 2.08 -32.49
N ARG A 225 6.09 1.37 -31.37
CA ARG A 225 6.63 0.01 -31.32
C ARG A 225 5.78 -0.88 -30.45
N SER A 226 5.81 -2.19 -30.69
CA SER A 226 5.16 -3.15 -29.80
C SER A 226 6.00 -3.35 -28.53
N ILE A 227 5.31 -3.64 -27.42
CA ILE A 227 5.98 -3.90 -26.13
C ILE A 227 6.99 -5.05 -26.25
N GLY A 228 6.66 -6.09 -27.04
CA GLY A 228 7.56 -7.23 -27.26
C GLY A 228 8.85 -6.89 -28.01
N GLU A 229 8.91 -5.75 -28.72
CA GLU A 229 10.14 -5.23 -29.33
C GLU A 229 10.99 -4.44 -28.35
N MET A 230 10.36 -3.86 -27.31
CA MET A 230 11.00 -2.94 -26.39
C MET A 230 11.53 -3.64 -25.13
N VAL A 231 10.84 -4.67 -24.64
CA VAL A 231 11.19 -5.39 -23.41
C VAL A 231 11.11 -6.91 -23.60
N LYS A 232 11.88 -7.66 -22.81
CA LYS A 232 11.71 -9.10 -22.77
C LYS A 232 10.55 -9.44 -21.83
N VAL A 233 9.49 -10.04 -22.40
CA VAL A 233 8.27 -10.39 -21.66
C VAL A 233 8.30 -11.87 -21.27
N TYR A 234 8.18 -12.15 -19.97
CA TYR A 234 8.12 -13.49 -19.40
C TYR A 234 6.76 -13.74 -18.76
N GLY A 235 6.32 -15.00 -18.82
CA GLY A 235 5.22 -15.51 -18.00
C GLY A 235 5.77 -16.48 -16.96
N GLY A 236 5.12 -16.56 -15.82
CA GLY A 236 5.53 -17.42 -14.75
C GLY A 236 4.93 -18.82 -14.77
N GLY A 237 5.25 -19.58 -13.75
CA GLY A 237 4.72 -20.92 -13.49
C GLY A 237 4.71 -21.18 -11.98
N THR A 238 3.86 -22.12 -11.53
CA THR A 238 3.82 -22.52 -10.13
C THR A 238 4.27 -23.98 -10.01
N PRO A 239 5.36 -24.26 -9.29
CA PRO A 239 5.73 -25.63 -8.95
C PRO A 239 4.62 -26.32 -8.16
N SER A 240 4.47 -27.64 -8.33
CA SER A 240 3.43 -28.40 -7.60
C SER A 240 3.53 -28.15 -6.10
N THR A 241 2.43 -27.67 -5.48
CA THR A 241 2.37 -27.46 -4.03
C THR A 241 2.30 -28.77 -3.23
N ARG A 242 2.07 -29.90 -3.90
CA ARG A 242 2.08 -31.24 -3.29
C ARG A 242 3.50 -31.77 -3.09
N GLU A 243 4.46 -31.24 -3.85
CA GLU A 243 5.88 -31.62 -3.79
C GLU A 243 6.61 -30.71 -2.80
N LEU A 244 6.70 -31.15 -1.56
CA LEU A 244 7.30 -30.37 -0.48
C LEU A 244 8.74 -29.94 -0.78
N ASN A 245 9.52 -30.75 -1.49
CA ASN A 245 10.91 -30.43 -1.89
C ASN A 245 11.04 -29.18 -2.76
N TYR A 246 9.95 -28.69 -3.38
CA TYR A 246 9.97 -27.45 -4.13
C TYR A 246 9.84 -26.20 -3.24
N TRP A 247 9.44 -26.39 -1.97
CA TRP A 247 9.07 -25.29 -1.07
C TRP A 247 9.85 -25.28 0.23
N ILE A 248 10.23 -26.45 0.79
CA ILE A 248 11.02 -26.56 2.01
C ILE A 248 12.41 -25.98 1.76
N ASP A 249 12.92 -25.25 2.74
CA ASP A 249 14.22 -24.56 2.71
C ASP A 249 14.38 -23.65 1.49
N GLY A 250 13.27 -23.07 1.03
CA GLY A 250 13.24 -22.16 -0.10
C GLY A 250 14.06 -20.90 0.15
N ILE A 251 14.95 -20.59 -0.79
CA ILE A 251 15.83 -19.41 -0.75
C ILE A 251 15.47 -18.39 -1.85
N HIS A 252 14.79 -18.83 -2.93
CA HIS A 252 14.45 -17.98 -4.06
C HIS A 252 13.08 -17.34 -3.86
N PRO A 253 12.96 -16.01 -3.82
CA PRO A 253 11.69 -15.30 -3.72
C PRO A 253 10.72 -15.72 -4.83
N PHE A 254 9.47 -16.00 -4.45
CA PHE A 254 8.40 -16.44 -5.36
C PHE A 254 7.18 -15.52 -5.23
N CYS A 255 7.02 -14.64 -6.23
CA CYS A 255 5.97 -13.63 -6.24
C CYS A 255 4.66 -14.17 -6.84
N THR A 256 3.57 -13.81 -6.22
CA THR A 256 2.20 -14.09 -6.63
C THR A 256 1.40 -12.78 -6.72
N PRO A 257 0.22 -12.74 -7.37
CA PRO A 257 -0.64 -11.56 -7.31
C PRO A 257 -1.05 -11.15 -5.89
N LYS A 258 -1.05 -12.09 -4.91
CA LYS A 258 -1.33 -11.79 -3.50
C LYS A 258 -0.23 -10.90 -2.91
N ASP A 259 1.04 -11.20 -3.19
CA ASP A 259 2.16 -10.36 -2.75
C ASP A 259 2.03 -8.95 -3.31
N MET A 260 1.71 -8.82 -4.61
CA MET A 260 1.55 -7.52 -5.27
C MET A 260 0.33 -6.74 -4.76
N ALA A 261 -0.76 -7.43 -4.42
CA ALA A 261 -1.97 -6.80 -3.85
C ALA A 261 -1.74 -6.22 -2.44
N ALA A 262 -0.76 -6.74 -1.72
CA ALA A 262 -0.40 -6.30 -0.37
C ALA A 262 0.53 -5.07 -0.35
N LEU A 263 1.10 -4.69 -1.50
CA LEU A 263 2.01 -3.55 -1.59
C LEU A 263 1.26 -2.22 -1.41
N SER A 264 1.81 -1.33 -0.61
CA SER A 264 1.35 0.05 -0.51
C SER A 264 1.85 0.91 -1.68
N GLU A 265 3.08 0.63 -2.12
CA GLU A 265 3.76 1.30 -3.23
C GLU A 265 4.23 0.27 -4.26
N PRO A 266 4.45 0.65 -5.52
CA PRO A 266 4.78 -0.31 -6.58
C PRO A 266 6.24 -0.79 -6.54
N ILE A 267 6.73 -1.17 -5.37
CA ILE A 267 8.08 -1.69 -5.13
C ILE A 267 7.98 -3.00 -4.35
N LEU A 268 8.53 -4.08 -4.90
CA LEU A 268 8.59 -5.39 -4.26
C LEU A 268 9.96 -5.59 -3.60
N LEU A 269 9.99 -5.56 -2.27
CA LEU A 269 11.19 -5.78 -1.45
C LEU A 269 11.30 -7.23 -0.94
N SER A 270 10.19 -7.93 -0.80
CA SER A 270 10.14 -9.31 -0.29
C SER A 270 8.92 -10.05 -0.84
N THR A 271 8.87 -11.36 -0.64
CA THR A 271 7.71 -12.21 -0.96
C THR A 271 7.34 -13.08 0.22
N GLU A 272 6.05 -13.39 0.39
CA GLU A 272 5.55 -14.27 1.45
C GLU A 272 6.17 -15.68 1.34
N ARG A 273 6.36 -16.17 0.11
CA ARG A 273 6.85 -17.51 -0.15
C ARG A 273 8.19 -17.49 -0.86
N LYS A 274 8.99 -18.53 -0.59
CA LYS A 274 10.22 -18.81 -1.32
C LYS A 274 10.18 -20.24 -1.85
N ILE A 275 10.92 -20.53 -2.90
CA ILE A 275 11.07 -21.85 -3.50
C ILE A 275 12.53 -22.32 -3.38
N SER A 276 12.72 -23.65 -3.36
CA SER A 276 14.04 -24.27 -3.39
C SER A 276 14.64 -24.25 -4.82
N ASP A 277 15.90 -24.67 -4.95
CA ASP A 277 16.53 -24.87 -6.27
C ASP A 277 15.73 -25.85 -7.15
N TYR A 278 15.15 -26.92 -6.55
CA TYR A 278 14.29 -27.87 -7.26
C TYR A 278 12.99 -27.20 -7.75
N GLY A 279 12.41 -26.34 -6.95
CA GLY A 279 11.23 -25.56 -7.33
C GLY A 279 11.56 -24.57 -8.44
N LEU A 280 12.68 -23.85 -8.34
CA LEU A 280 13.14 -22.91 -9.36
C LEU A 280 13.35 -23.60 -10.72
N ALA A 281 13.94 -24.79 -10.75
CA ALA A 281 14.13 -25.56 -11.98
C ALA A 281 12.82 -25.97 -12.71
N LYS A 282 11.64 -25.83 -12.04
CA LYS A 282 10.32 -26.08 -12.63
C LYS A 282 9.69 -24.85 -13.26
N ILE A 283 10.28 -23.68 -13.07
CA ILE A 283 9.77 -22.41 -13.62
C ILE A 283 10.55 -22.06 -14.88
N SER A 284 9.88 -22.05 -16.02
CA SER A 284 10.53 -21.81 -17.33
C SER A 284 11.19 -20.44 -17.47
N SER A 285 10.68 -19.43 -16.75
CA SER A 285 11.28 -18.09 -16.70
C SER A 285 12.52 -18.02 -15.80
N GLY A 286 12.73 -19.01 -14.94
CA GLY A 286 13.77 -18.99 -13.94
C GLY A 286 13.59 -17.87 -12.92
N GLN A 287 14.71 -17.39 -12.39
CA GLN A 287 14.76 -16.20 -11.53
C GLN A 287 15.04 -14.96 -12.39
N LEU A 288 14.18 -13.97 -12.30
CA LEU A 288 14.26 -12.71 -13.04
C LEU A 288 15.13 -11.70 -12.28
N PRO A 289 15.82 -10.78 -12.99
CA PRO A 289 16.74 -9.84 -12.36
C PRO A 289 16.02 -8.73 -11.59
N ILE A 290 16.76 -8.08 -10.69
CA ILE A 290 16.34 -6.83 -10.05
C ILE A 290 15.97 -5.80 -11.12
N GLY A 291 14.97 -4.97 -10.86
CA GLY A 291 14.45 -3.97 -11.81
C GLY A 291 13.39 -4.51 -12.76
N THR A 292 13.03 -5.81 -12.67
CA THR A 292 11.92 -6.38 -13.45
C THR A 292 10.60 -5.75 -13.04
N VAL A 293 9.82 -5.30 -14.03
CA VAL A 293 8.45 -4.79 -13.81
C VAL A 293 7.47 -5.95 -13.87
N LEU A 294 6.66 -6.09 -12.84
CA LEU A 294 5.67 -7.15 -12.67
C LEU A 294 4.26 -6.58 -12.87
N LEU A 295 3.43 -7.30 -13.62
CA LEU A 295 2.01 -6.99 -13.84
C LEU A 295 1.18 -8.22 -13.52
N SER A 296 0.19 -8.13 -12.63
CA SER A 296 -0.79 -9.20 -12.49
C SER A 296 -1.62 -9.33 -13.77
N SER A 297 -1.64 -10.54 -14.35
CA SER A 297 -2.32 -10.81 -15.62
C SER A 297 -3.77 -11.25 -15.46
N ARG A 298 -4.22 -11.51 -14.22
CA ARG A 298 -5.57 -11.97 -13.87
C ARG A 298 -5.88 -11.75 -12.39
N ALA A 299 -7.16 -11.76 -12.05
CA ALA A 299 -7.78 -11.85 -10.73
C ALA A 299 -7.32 -10.84 -9.65
N PRO A 300 -7.30 -9.53 -9.89
CA PRO A 300 -7.57 -8.77 -11.11
C PRO A 300 -6.30 -8.52 -11.95
N ILE A 301 -6.48 -8.07 -13.20
CA ILE A 301 -5.39 -7.46 -13.98
C ILE A 301 -5.09 -6.09 -13.38
N GLY A 302 -3.79 -5.76 -13.18
CA GLY A 302 -3.40 -4.39 -12.89
C GLY A 302 -2.62 -4.13 -11.62
N TYR A 303 -2.34 -5.13 -10.76
CA TYR A 303 -1.31 -4.96 -9.75
C TYR A 303 0.04 -4.81 -10.41
N LEU A 304 0.79 -3.78 -10.03
CA LEU A 304 2.08 -3.43 -10.63
C LEU A 304 3.16 -3.30 -9.55
N ALA A 305 4.37 -3.77 -9.86
CA ALA A 305 5.54 -3.55 -9.02
C ALA A 305 6.83 -3.58 -9.82
N ILE A 306 7.85 -2.84 -9.35
CA ILE A 306 9.26 -3.05 -9.73
C ILE A 306 9.90 -3.92 -8.67
N SER A 307 10.47 -5.05 -9.06
CA SER A 307 11.18 -5.92 -8.13
C SER A 307 12.55 -5.33 -7.76
N ARG A 308 12.82 -5.21 -6.46
CA ARG A 308 14.14 -4.83 -5.91
C ARG A 308 14.94 -6.05 -5.42
N ILE A 309 14.40 -7.23 -5.66
CA ILE A 309 15.04 -8.52 -5.39
C ILE A 309 15.04 -9.38 -6.66
N PRO A 310 15.95 -10.34 -6.83
CA PRO A 310 15.79 -11.37 -7.83
C PRO A 310 14.54 -12.18 -7.52
N VAL A 311 13.63 -12.41 -8.50
CA VAL A 311 12.31 -12.95 -8.23
C VAL A 311 11.88 -14.00 -9.27
N SER A 312 11.25 -15.07 -8.81
CA SER A 312 10.48 -15.99 -9.64
C SER A 312 8.99 -15.68 -9.53
N ILE A 313 8.25 -15.90 -10.59
CA ILE A 313 6.84 -15.47 -10.68
C ILE A 313 5.91 -16.64 -10.96
N ASN A 314 4.69 -16.55 -10.43
CA ASN A 314 3.63 -17.51 -10.73
C ASN A 314 2.99 -17.23 -12.11
N GLN A 315 2.11 -18.12 -12.57
CA GLN A 315 1.41 -18.01 -13.86
C GLN A 315 0.44 -16.81 -13.96
N GLY A 316 0.09 -16.17 -12.86
CA GLY A 316 -0.79 -14.99 -12.83
C GLY A 316 -0.04 -13.67 -12.97
N ILE A 317 1.25 -13.70 -13.32
CA ILE A 317 2.09 -12.52 -13.48
C ILE A 317 2.74 -12.53 -14.86
N ILE A 318 2.74 -11.38 -15.52
CA ILE A 318 3.58 -11.02 -16.65
C ILE A 318 4.73 -10.18 -16.12
N ALA A 319 5.95 -10.53 -16.51
CA ALA A 319 7.15 -9.79 -16.14
C ALA A 319 7.80 -9.15 -17.37
N MET A 320 8.22 -7.90 -17.23
CA MET A 320 8.96 -7.13 -18.22
C MET A 320 10.38 -6.92 -17.72
N VAL A 321 11.35 -7.53 -18.38
CA VAL A 321 12.78 -7.23 -18.15
C VAL A 321 13.15 -6.10 -19.10
N CYS A 322 13.37 -4.94 -18.52
CA CYS A 322 13.58 -3.66 -19.18
C CYS A 322 15.06 -3.38 -19.44
N ASP A 323 15.35 -2.50 -20.41
CA ASP A 323 16.68 -1.94 -20.67
C ASP A 323 16.59 -0.41 -20.84
N PHE A 324 17.71 0.24 -21.25
CA PHE A 324 17.77 1.68 -21.43
C PHE A 324 16.81 2.24 -22.50
N ARG A 325 16.31 1.40 -23.43
CA ARG A 325 15.37 1.81 -24.51
C ARG A 325 13.93 1.89 -24.01
N PHE A 326 13.63 1.19 -22.93
CA PHE A 326 12.33 1.22 -22.25
C PHE A 326 12.54 0.96 -20.77
N PRO A 327 13.01 1.98 -20.01
CA PRO A 327 13.40 1.82 -18.61
C PRO A 327 12.24 1.37 -17.72
N ASN A 328 12.57 0.72 -16.62
CA ASN A 328 11.57 0.09 -15.75
C ASN A 328 10.55 1.07 -15.13
N ILE A 329 10.99 2.25 -14.67
CA ILE A 329 10.05 3.24 -14.12
C ILE A 329 9.16 3.81 -15.23
N TYR A 330 9.70 4.02 -16.43
CA TYR A 330 8.90 4.38 -17.61
C TYR A 330 7.88 3.27 -17.94
N ALA A 331 8.32 2.01 -17.99
CA ALA A 331 7.45 0.85 -18.24
C ALA A 331 6.34 0.71 -17.19
N LEU A 332 6.65 0.97 -15.92
CA LEU A 332 5.67 0.97 -14.82
C LEU A 332 4.57 2.00 -15.07
N HIS A 333 4.95 3.27 -15.26
CA HIS A 333 3.99 4.35 -15.49
C HIS A 333 3.22 4.19 -16.80
N TRP A 334 3.90 3.74 -17.87
CA TRP A 334 3.23 3.42 -19.12
C TRP A 334 2.16 2.35 -18.92
N THR A 335 2.48 1.26 -18.21
CA THR A 335 1.55 0.17 -17.94
C THR A 335 0.38 0.65 -17.08
N LYS A 336 0.65 1.44 -16.04
CA LYS A 336 -0.36 2.02 -15.15
C LYS A 336 -1.35 2.90 -15.91
N THR A 337 -0.85 3.77 -16.77
CA THR A 337 -1.67 4.70 -17.56
C THR A 337 -2.49 3.97 -18.65
N ASN A 338 -1.94 2.93 -19.24
CA ASN A 338 -2.58 2.18 -20.32
C ASN A 338 -3.35 0.94 -19.85
N LEU A 339 -3.63 0.83 -18.54
CA LEU A 339 -4.28 -0.35 -17.96
C LEU A 339 -5.65 -0.65 -18.61
N GLY A 340 -6.44 0.38 -18.92
CA GLY A 340 -7.73 0.21 -19.61
C GLY A 340 -7.58 -0.47 -20.98
N MET A 341 -6.57 -0.05 -21.76
CA MET A 341 -6.24 -0.67 -23.05
C MET A 341 -5.74 -2.11 -22.87
N ILE A 342 -4.89 -2.36 -21.86
CA ILE A 342 -4.39 -3.70 -21.55
C ILE A 342 -5.54 -4.65 -21.19
N VAL A 343 -6.48 -4.20 -20.38
CA VAL A 343 -7.68 -4.97 -20.00
C VAL A 343 -8.57 -5.24 -21.21
N SER A 344 -8.70 -4.30 -22.16
CA SER A 344 -9.49 -4.51 -23.39
C SER A 344 -8.90 -5.59 -24.31
N GLN A 345 -7.61 -5.90 -24.20
CA GLN A 345 -6.94 -6.98 -24.95
C GLN A 345 -6.95 -8.33 -24.19
N ALA A 346 -7.57 -8.38 -23.00
CA ALA A 346 -7.70 -9.60 -22.24
C ALA A 346 -8.77 -10.53 -22.80
N ASN A 347 -8.57 -11.83 -22.61
CA ASN A 347 -9.52 -12.87 -23.00
C ASN A 347 -10.30 -13.38 -21.77
N GLY A 348 -11.46 -13.98 -22.00
CA GLY A 348 -12.29 -14.60 -20.98
C GLY A 348 -13.57 -13.82 -20.70
N SER A 349 -14.69 -14.54 -20.54
CA SER A 349 -16.01 -13.96 -20.27
C SER A 349 -16.28 -13.82 -18.77
N THR A 350 -15.76 -14.74 -17.97
CA THR A 350 -15.98 -14.79 -16.50
C THR A 350 -14.77 -14.31 -15.71
N PHE A 351 -13.57 -14.65 -16.16
CA PHE A 351 -12.30 -14.23 -15.57
C PHE A 351 -11.41 -13.68 -16.69
N LEU A 352 -11.22 -12.36 -16.68
CA LEU A 352 -10.34 -11.70 -17.63
C LEU A 352 -8.88 -12.08 -17.34
N GLU A 353 -8.17 -12.49 -18.39
CA GLU A 353 -6.73 -12.75 -18.34
C GLU A 353 -6.06 -12.19 -19.61
N ILE A 354 -5.03 -11.38 -19.43
CA ILE A 354 -4.17 -10.94 -20.52
C ILE A 354 -3.04 -11.95 -20.72
N SER A 355 -2.98 -12.56 -21.90
CA SER A 355 -1.87 -13.44 -22.24
C SER A 355 -0.61 -12.66 -22.54
N LYS A 356 0.58 -13.24 -22.26
CA LYS A 356 1.85 -12.61 -22.63
C LYS A 356 1.97 -12.32 -24.14
N ASN A 357 1.32 -13.13 -24.98
CA ASN A 357 1.34 -12.93 -26.43
C ASN A 357 0.53 -11.67 -26.83
N ASN A 358 -0.69 -11.51 -26.29
CA ASN A 358 -1.49 -10.32 -26.52
C ASN A 358 -0.79 -9.08 -25.95
N PHE A 359 -0.21 -9.19 -24.73
CA PHE A 359 0.52 -8.09 -24.13
C PHE A 359 1.70 -7.61 -24.97
N ARG A 360 2.47 -8.53 -25.59
CA ARG A 360 3.59 -8.20 -26.47
C ARG A 360 3.18 -7.41 -27.71
N LEU A 361 1.96 -7.61 -28.21
CA LEU A 361 1.45 -6.95 -29.41
C LEU A 361 0.96 -5.52 -29.17
N ILE A 362 0.75 -5.15 -27.89
CA ILE A 362 0.30 -3.80 -27.55
C ILE A 362 1.38 -2.80 -27.98
N LYS A 363 0.93 -1.75 -28.66
CA LYS A 363 1.81 -0.70 -29.17
C LYS A 363 1.96 0.42 -28.16
N ALA A 364 3.18 0.95 -28.07
CA ALA A 364 3.52 2.10 -27.23
C ALA A 364 4.19 3.18 -28.09
N ILE A 365 3.93 4.42 -27.75
CA ILE A 365 4.70 5.56 -28.26
C ILE A 365 6.03 5.56 -27.52
N VAL A 366 7.14 5.59 -28.26
CA VAL A 366 8.48 5.51 -27.72
C VAL A 366 9.23 6.81 -27.99
N PRO A 367 9.55 7.57 -26.96
CA PRO A 367 10.35 8.79 -27.08
C PRO A 367 11.78 8.49 -27.53
N THR A 368 12.54 9.57 -27.83
CA THR A 368 13.98 9.43 -28.04
C THR A 368 14.69 9.00 -26.75
N VAL A 369 15.87 8.37 -26.88
CA VAL A 369 16.65 7.89 -25.72
C VAL A 369 17.07 9.05 -24.81
N GLU A 370 17.34 10.23 -25.39
CA GLU A 370 17.72 11.43 -24.64
C GLU A 370 16.60 11.94 -23.74
N VAL A 371 15.35 11.93 -24.25
CA VAL A 371 14.16 12.28 -23.46
C VAL A 371 13.94 11.24 -22.34
N LEU A 372 14.06 9.96 -22.65
CA LEU A 372 13.96 8.88 -21.64
C LEU A 372 15.02 8.99 -20.56
N ASN A 373 16.28 9.24 -20.94
CA ASN A 373 17.37 9.43 -19.98
C ASN A 373 17.14 10.65 -19.08
N SER A 374 16.64 11.75 -19.65
CA SER A 374 16.31 12.95 -18.87
C SER A 374 15.15 12.69 -17.90
N PHE A 375 14.12 11.94 -18.33
CA PHE A 375 13.05 11.51 -17.47
C PHE A 375 13.57 10.62 -16.32
N MET A 376 14.36 9.60 -16.64
CA MET A 376 14.96 8.73 -15.63
C MET A 376 15.82 9.50 -14.62
N GLY A 377 16.60 10.48 -15.09
CA GLY A 377 17.40 11.36 -14.22
C GLY A 377 16.57 12.13 -13.19
N LEU A 378 15.29 12.42 -13.49
CA LEU A 378 14.38 13.09 -12.55
C LEU A 378 13.64 12.10 -11.63
N VAL A 379 13.19 10.95 -12.17
CA VAL A 379 12.30 10.06 -11.42
C VAL A 379 13.01 8.96 -10.65
N GLU A 380 14.18 8.51 -11.08
CA GLU A 380 14.94 7.47 -10.39
C GLU A 380 15.32 7.87 -8.95
N PRO A 381 15.77 9.11 -8.66
CA PRO A 381 15.98 9.56 -7.29
C PRO A 381 14.71 9.52 -6.43
N LEU A 382 13.52 9.77 -7.01
CA LEU A 382 12.24 9.66 -6.30
C LEU A 382 11.97 8.22 -5.88
N TYR A 383 12.18 7.25 -6.79
CA TYR A 383 12.00 5.82 -6.53
C TYR A 383 13.02 5.25 -5.55
N LEU A 384 14.27 5.73 -5.57
CA LEU A 384 15.26 5.40 -4.54
C LEU A 384 14.85 5.94 -3.17
N GLY A 385 14.26 7.15 -3.13
CA GLY A 385 13.66 7.72 -1.93
C GLY A 385 12.53 6.84 -1.38
N ILE A 386 11.58 6.42 -2.24
CA ILE A 386 10.49 5.51 -1.86
C ILE A 386 11.05 4.20 -1.29
N GLU A 387 12.03 3.59 -1.95
CA GLU A 387 12.66 2.34 -1.50
C GLU A 387 13.27 2.49 -0.10
N SER A 388 14.02 3.58 0.14
CA SER A 388 14.61 3.88 1.44
C SER A 388 13.56 4.03 2.55
N LEU A 389 12.46 4.75 2.27
CA LEU A 389 11.37 4.96 3.21
C LEU A 389 10.61 3.64 3.52
N LEU A 390 10.45 2.77 2.53
CA LEU A 390 9.83 1.45 2.73
C LEU A 390 10.70 0.56 3.62
N LEU A 391 12.02 0.52 3.39
CA LEU A 391 12.96 -0.22 4.24
C LEU A 391 12.98 0.33 5.69
N GLU A 392 12.97 1.66 5.84
CA GLU A 392 12.85 2.28 7.17
C GLU A 392 11.54 1.86 7.85
N ASN A 393 10.42 1.83 7.13
CA ASN A 393 9.14 1.39 7.68
C ASN A 393 9.13 -0.09 8.10
N GLU A 394 9.83 -0.99 7.38
CA GLU A 394 9.99 -2.38 7.81
C GLU A 394 10.72 -2.46 9.16
N LEU A 395 11.79 -1.68 9.36
CA LEU A 395 12.53 -1.63 10.61
C LEU A 395 11.69 -1.04 11.75
N LEU A 396 11.00 0.08 11.50
CA LEU A 396 10.14 0.73 12.50
C LEU A 396 8.99 -0.18 12.93
N ASN A 397 8.35 -0.90 11.99
CA ASN A 397 7.33 -1.89 12.31
C ASN A 397 7.89 -3.03 13.17
N ALA A 398 9.03 -3.60 12.81
CA ALA A 398 9.68 -4.67 13.57
C ALA A 398 10.02 -4.20 15.00
N MET A 399 10.56 -2.99 15.14
CA MET A 399 10.84 -2.39 16.48
C MET A 399 9.57 -2.21 17.30
N ARG A 400 8.52 -1.64 16.71
CA ARG A 400 7.23 -1.47 17.39
C ARG A 400 6.67 -2.81 17.85
N ASP A 401 6.64 -3.80 16.98
CA ASP A 401 6.06 -5.12 17.25
C ASP A 401 6.85 -5.89 18.33
N GLU A 402 8.16 -5.66 18.43
CA GLU A 402 8.98 -6.19 19.51
C GLU A 402 8.78 -5.45 20.85
N LEU A 403 8.68 -4.10 20.80
CA LEU A 403 8.54 -3.27 22.00
C LEU A 403 7.14 -3.35 22.61
N LEU A 404 6.10 -3.44 21.78
CA LEU A 404 4.70 -3.40 22.18
C LEU A 404 4.36 -4.40 23.32
N PRO A 405 4.56 -5.73 23.15
CA PRO A 405 4.24 -6.67 24.23
C PRO A 405 5.10 -6.48 25.49
N LYS A 406 6.35 -6.08 25.33
CA LYS A 406 7.28 -5.89 26.45
C LYS A 406 6.94 -4.65 27.29
N LEU A 407 6.49 -3.58 26.65
CA LEU A 407 6.07 -2.34 27.32
C LEU A 407 4.71 -2.50 28.00
N ILE A 408 3.73 -3.11 27.30
CA ILE A 408 2.38 -3.34 27.88
C ILE A 408 2.45 -4.30 29.06
N SER A 409 3.30 -5.34 29.04
CA SER A 409 3.48 -6.27 30.16
C SER A 409 4.40 -5.75 31.27
N GLY A 410 5.08 -4.62 31.07
CA GLY A 410 6.06 -4.08 32.00
C GLY A 410 7.40 -4.84 32.09
N ASN A 411 7.65 -5.76 31.14
CA ASN A 411 8.90 -6.53 31.02
C ASN A 411 10.08 -5.69 30.54
N LEU A 412 9.82 -4.52 29.95
CA LEU A 412 10.83 -3.56 29.51
C LEU A 412 10.61 -2.23 30.23
N ARG A 413 11.70 -1.64 30.75
CA ARG A 413 11.65 -0.32 31.40
C ARG A 413 11.51 0.77 30.32
N ILE A 414 10.72 1.79 30.61
CA ILE A 414 10.49 2.93 29.72
C ILE A 414 11.81 3.58 29.27
N ARG A 415 12.73 3.84 30.24
CA ARG A 415 14.05 4.43 29.92
C ARG A 415 14.90 3.60 28.94
N ASP A 416 14.75 2.29 28.96
CA ASP A 416 15.50 1.42 28.06
C ASP A 416 14.87 1.42 26.67
N ALA A 417 13.54 1.47 26.60
CA ALA A 417 12.80 1.66 25.33
C ALA A 417 13.10 3.03 24.69
N GLU A 418 13.13 4.12 25.48
CA GLU A 418 13.50 5.46 24.99
C GLU A 418 14.90 5.48 24.35
N LYS A 419 15.87 4.76 24.93
CA LYS A 419 17.22 4.66 24.35
C LYS A 419 17.24 3.88 23.02
N ILE A 420 16.38 2.89 22.88
CA ILE A 420 16.24 2.12 21.65
C ILE A 420 15.64 3.00 20.55
N VAL A 421 14.50 3.63 20.83
CA VAL A 421 13.76 4.44 19.84
C VAL A 421 14.50 5.74 19.52
N GLY A 422 15.06 6.44 20.49
CA GLY A 422 15.79 7.70 20.26
C GLY A 422 17.06 7.58 19.43
N ARG A 423 17.47 6.37 19.06
CA ARG A 423 18.54 6.11 18.07
C ARG A 423 18.00 5.89 16.65
N SER A 424 16.69 5.80 16.47
CA SER A 424 16.04 5.33 15.24
C SER A 424 14.96 6.28 14.72
N VAL A 425 14.59 7.34 15.49
CA VAL A 425 13.56 8.32 15.09
C VAL A 425 14.16 9.74 15.02
#